data_8c1fbb3f5b8033846d911ea44322a5bf
#
_entry.id   8c1fbb3f5b8033846d911ea44322a5bf
#
_cell.length_a   1.000
_cell.length_b   1.000
_cell.length_c   1.000
_cell.angle_alpha   90.00
_cell.angle_beta   90.00
_cell.angle_gamma   90.00
#
_symmetry.space_group_name_H-M   'P 1'
#
loop_
_entity.id
_entity.type
_entity.pdbx_description
1 polymer ?
#
loop_
_entity_poly.entity_id
_entity_poly.type
_entity_poly.pdbx_seq_one_letter_code
_entity_poly.pdbx_strand_id
1 'polypeptide(L)'
;MCAPPRCSKFYQIWINLPARSKFVEPHFKMLWGENAVDYDFPSEDGSAGQAHVTTVAGTLPKRSDGLGGKVPESPPPKSWAADPDNHVAIWVIRIDPGATWTLPAGPSFVTRSLFFYHGPKLEISSEGGADKKVLTSHTNLQLVPDKGVVLRNPEHGTVKDAGIELLLLQGRPIDEPVVQHGPFVMNTRAEIMDAFQDYQAGKFGRWPWKSDAPVHPKTKGRFARYADGREELPPSKGATKTTEAAAAPVAASGSGAGAGAGAGSTAAAEAEL
;
A
#
# COMPACT_ATOMS: atom_id res chain seq x y z
N MET A 1 -30.20 -11.91 14.64
CA MET A 1 -29.96 -11.45 13.27
C MET A 1 -28.45 -11.46 13.04
N CYS A 2 -27.96 -12.33 12.16
CA CYS A 2 -26.52 -12.26 11.76
C CYS A 2 -26.28 -10.97 10.99
N ALA A 3 -25.27 -10.20 11.41
CA ALA A 3 -24.80 -9.09 10.61
C ALA A 3 -24.39 -9.61 9.22
N PRO A 4 -24.71 -8.90 8.13
CA PRO A 4 -24.29 -9.30 6.80
C PRO A 4 -22.76 -9.46 6.76
N PRO A 5 -22.23 -10.40 5.98
CA PRO A 5 -20.79 -10.57 5.87
C PRO A 5 -20.18 -9.24 5.46
N ARG A 6 -19.23 -8.73 6.24
CA ARG A 6 -18.47 -7.54 5.86
C ARG A 6 -17.74 -7.87 4.57
N CYS A 7 -18.05 -7.15 3.51
CA CYS A 7 -17.30 -7.26 2.25
C CYS A 7 -15.84 -6.91 2.56
N SER A 8 -14.95 -7.89 2.48
CA SER A 8 -13.52 -7.64 2.64
C SER A 8 -13.01 -7.01 1.35
N LYS A 9 -12.31 -5.90 1.46
CA LYS A 9 -11.63 -5.25 0.35
C LYS A 9 -10.20 -5.76 0.30
N PHE A 10 -9.74 -6.07 -0.89
CA PHE A 10 -8.40 -6.56 -1.14
C PHE A 10 -7.73 -5.69 -2.20
N TYR A 11 -6.50 -5.24 -1.93
CA TYR A 11 -5.64 -4.53 -2.87
C TYR A 11 -4.38 -5.33 -3.06
N GLN A 12 -3.99 -5.56 -4.31
CA GLN A 12 -2.69 -6.09 -4.66
C GLN A 12 -1.87 -4.96 -5.28
N ILE A 13 -0.83 -4.53 -4.57
CA ILE A 13 0.02 -3.41 -5.00
C ILE A 13 1.44 -3.94 -5.16
N TRP A 14 2.00 -3.77 -6.35
CA TRP A 14 3.36 -4.15 -6.67
C TRP A 14 4.24 -2.90 -6.74
N ILE A 15 5.30 -2.85 -5.95
CA ILE A 15 6.30 -1.80 -5.99
C ILE A 15 7.56 -2.39 -6.63
N ASN A 16 8.00 -1.85 -7.77
CA ASN A 16 9.20 -2.30 -8.44
C ASN A 16 10.45 -2.00 -7.58
N LEU A 17 11.51 -2.78 -7.81
CA LEU A 17 12.82 -2.58 -7.22
C LEU A 17 13.81 -2.06 -8.27
N PRO A 18 14.74 -1.17 -7.90
CA PRO A 18 15.84 -0.80 -8.78
C PRO A 18 16.74 -2.00 -9.04
N ALA A 19 17.49 -1.99 -10.14
CA ALA A 19 18.37 -3.09 -10.56
C ALA A 19 19.26 -3.60 -9.41
N ARG A 20 19.84 -2.66 -8.64
CA ARG A 20 20.70 -2.96 -7.48
C ARG A 20 20.03 -3.76 -6.36
N SER A 21 18.70 -3.81 -6.35
CA SER A 21 17.91 -4.47 -5.28
C SER A 21 17.07 -5.65 -5.78
N LYS A 22 17.12 -5.99 -7.09
CA LYS A 22 16.28 -7.08 -7.63
C LYS A 22 16.70 -8.48 -7.15
N PHE A 23 17.97 -8.66 -6.77
CA PHE A 23 18.52 -9.93 -6.33
C PHE A 23 18.94 -9.94 -4.86
N VAL A 24 18.35 -9.07 -4.04
CA VAL A 24 18.55 -9.11 -2.60
C VAL A 24 17.80 -10.28 -1.98
N GLU A 25 18.19 -10.68 -0.76
CA GLU A 25 17.49 -11.73 -0.03
C GLU A 25 15.98 -11.43 0.08
N PRO A 26 15.13 -12.42 -0.20
CA PRO A 26 13.68 -12.28 -0.05
C PRO A 26 13.30 -11.89 1.38
N HIS A 27 12.32 -11.03 1.50
CA HIS A 27 11.82 -10.57 2.78
C HIS A 27 10.31 -10.64 2.83
N PHE A 28 9.78 -11.18 3.92
CA PHE A 28 8.35 -11.16 4.24
C PHE A 28 8.14 -10.44 5.56
N LYS A 29 7.19 -9.54 5.61
CA LYS A 29 6.77 -8.85 6.82
C LYS A 29 5.25 -8.69 6.84
N MET A 30 4.62 -9.08 7.95
CA MET A 30 3.22 -8.80 8.19
C MET A 30 3.07 -7.39 8.77
N LEU A 31 2.30 -6.55 8.10
CA LEU A 31 1.90 -5.24 8.61
C LEU A 31 0.46 -5.36 9.14
N TRP A 32 0.33 -5.40 10.45
CA TRP A 32 -0.96 -5.57 11.10
C TRP A 32 -1.77 -4.27 11.06
N GLY A 33 -3.07 -4.38 10.79
CA GLY A 33 -3.97 -3.23 10.80
C GLY A 33 -4.02 -2.50 12.14
N GLU A 34 -3.76 -3.20 13.25
CA GLU A 34 -3.65 -2.62 14.59
C GLU A 34 -2.46 -1.68 14.75
N ASN A 35 -1.45 -1.83 13.92
CA ASN A 35 -0.26 -0.97 13.87
C ASN A 35 -0.35 0.10 12.77
N ALA A 36 -1.41 0.11 11.97
CA ALA A 36 -1.62 1.14 10.98
C ALA A 36 -1.75 2.53 11.65
N VAL A 37 -1.31 3.54 10.96
CA VAL A 37 -1.48 4.93 11.41
C VAL A 37 -2.74 5.49 10.79
N ASP A 38 -3.73 5.73 11.63
CA ASP A 38 -5.00 6.32 11.25
C ASP A 38 -5.09 7.78 11.72
N TYR A 39 -5.74 8.58 10.90
CA TYR A 39 -6.07 9.97 11.17
C TYR A 39 -7.54 10.22 10.87
N ASP A 40 -8.19 10.98 11.74
CA ASP A 40 -9.54 11.50 11.55
C ASP A 40 -9.45 13.02 11.45
N PHE A 41 -9.86 13.55 10.30
CA PHE A 41 -9.87 14.99 10.03
C PHE A 41 -11.31 15.49 10.03
N PRO A 42 -11.66 16.46 10.88
CA PRO A 42 -12.92 17.18 10.72
C PRO A 42 -13.03 17.80 9.32
N SER A 43 -14.26 17.92 8.83
CA SER A 43 -14.49 18.58 7.54
C SER A 43 -13.94 20.00 7.53
N GLU A 44 -13.18 20.36 6.49
CA GLU A 44 -12.47 21.65 6.40
C GLU A 44 -13.40 22.82 6.10
N ASP A 45 -14.57 22.56 5.57
CA ASP A 45 -15.61 23.58 5.30
C ASP A 45 -16.61 23.76 6.46
N GLY A 46 -16.36 23.09 7.59
CA GLY A 46 -17.23 23.12 8.77
C GLY A 46 -18.51 22.31 8.65
N SER A 47 -18.70 21.56 7.55
CA SER A 47 -19.82 20.63 7.39
C SER A 47 -19.68 19.44 8.34
N ALA A 48 -20.79 18.71 8.52
CA ALA A 48 -20.76 17.47 9.27
C ALA A 48 -19.94 16.39 8.54
N GLY A 49 -19.37 15.43 9.31
CA GLY A 49 -18.58 14.34 8.78
C GLY A 49 -17.07 14.56 8.89
N GLN A 50 -16.34 13.55 8.51
CA GLN A 50 -14.89 13.51 8.66
C GLN A 50 -14.24 12.85 7.44
N ALA A 51 -12.96 13.15 7.24
CA ALA A 51 -12.10 12.35 6.38
C ALA A 51 -11.22 11.44 7.24
N HIS A 52 -11.18 10.18 6.91
CA HIS A 52 -10.40 9.15 7.59
C HIS A 52 -9.26 8.74 6.66
N VAL A 53 -8.02 8.84 7.12
CA VAL A 53 -6.84 8.50 6.33
C VAL A 53 -6.02 7.45 7.06
N THR A 54 -5.93 6.25 6.46
CA THR A 54 -5.05 5.17 6.91
C THR A 54 -3.79 5.19 6.08
N THR A 55 -2.64 5.38 6.71
CA THR A 55 -1.34 5.36 6.02
C THR A 55 -0.70 3.98 6.16
N VAL A 56 -0.67 3.24 5.04
CA VAL A 56 0.00 1.93 4.94
C VAL A 56 1.50 2.12 4.73
N ALA A 57 1.89 3.07 3.90
CA ALA A 57 3.26 3.50 3.67
C ALA A 57 3.31 5.01 3.47
N GLY A 58 4.44 5.62 3.80
CA GLY A 58 4.64 7.06 3.70
C GLY A 58 3.93 7.85 4.81
N THR A 59 4.57 8.90 5.26
CA THR A 59 4.09 9.75 6.35
C THR A 59 3.20 10.87 5.80
N LEU A 60 2.01 11.04 6.36
CA LEU A 60 1.20 12.20 6.08
C LEU A 60 1.87 13.45 6.69
N PRO A 61 2.07 14.54 5.94
CA PRO A 61 2.68 15.76 6.48
C PRO A 61 1.97 16.26 7.74
N LYS A 62 2.74 16.75 8.69
CA LYS A 62 2.19 17.33 9.92
C LYS A 62 1.50 18.64 9.60
N ARG A 63 0.26 18.79 10.06
CA ARG A 63 -0.57 19.98 9.89
C ARG A 63 -0.39 20.94 11.09
N SER A 64 -0.83 22.16 10.94
CA SER A 64 -0.84 23.18 12.00
C SER A 64 -1.73 22.85 13.20
N ASP A 65 -2.77 22.02 12.97
CA ASP A 65 -3.66 21.48 14.01
C ASP A 65 -3.02 20.32 14.82
N GLY A 66 -1.78 19.95 14.51
CA GLY A 66 -1.03 18.87 15.16
C GLY A 66 -1.27 17.47 14.58
N LEU A 67 -2.23 17.30 13.68
CA LEU A 67 -2.48 16.03 13.00
C LEU A 67 -1.42 15.75 11.92
N GLY A 68 -1.21 14.49 11.61
CA GLY A 68 -0.14 14.06 10.71
C GLY A 68 1.19 13.79 11.43
N GLY A 69 2.23 13.52 10.65
CA GLY A 69 3.60 13.36 11.13
C GLY A 69 3.93 12.02 11.79
N LYS A 70 2.97 11.12 12.02
CA LYS A 70 3.26 9.78 12.54
C LYS A 70 3.82 8.91 11.42
N VAL A 71 4.90 8.20 11.71
CA VAL A 71 5.55 7.29 10.76
C VAL A 71 4.87 5.92 10.84
N PRO A 72 4.36 5.36 9.72
CA PRO A 72 3.84 4.01 9.68
C PRO A 72 4.94 2.98 9.98
N GLU A 73 4.54 1.73 10.18
CA GLU A 73 5.48 0.63 10.33
C GLU A 73 6.38 0.49 9.09
N SER A 74 7.69 0.33 9.33
CA SER A 74 8.68 0.29 8.25
C SER A 74 8.40 -0.86 7.27
N PRO A 75 8.43 -0.61 5.96
CA PRO A 75 8.34 -1.67 4.94
C PRO A 75 9.60 -2.56 4.97
N PRO A 76 9.66 -3.64 4.15
CA PRO A 76 10.87 -4.43 3.96
C PRO A 76 12.07 -3.54 3.64
N PRO A 77 13.26 -3.82 4.21
CA PRO A 77 14.39 -2.87 4.22
C PRO A 77 14.98 -2.54 2.85
N LYS A 78 14.73 -3.38 1.84
CA LYS A 78 15.17 -3.15 0.46
C LYS A 78 14.04 -2.72 -0.48
N SER A 79 12.82 -2.55 0.05
CA SER A 79 11.72 -1.97 -0.71
C SER A 79 12.05 -0.53 -1.09
N TRP A 80 11.56 -0.09 -2.27
CA TRP A 80 11.65 1.32 -2.69
C TRP A 80 10.99 2.27 -1.69
N ALA A 81 9.98 1.77 -0.97
CA ALA A 81 9.29 2.50 0.08
C ALA A 81 10.08 2.63 1.40
N ALA A 82 11.20 1.92 1.56
CA ALA A 82 12.00 1.98 2.79
C ALA A 82 12.87 3.24 2.88
N ASP A 83 13.18 3.83 1.73
CA ASP A 83 13.94 5.08 1.65
C ASP A 83 12.96 6.26 1.66
N PRO A 84 12.98 7.13 2.68
CA PRO A 84 12.06 8.27 2.78
C PRO A 84 12.22 9.27 1.63
N ASP A 85 13.40 9.35 0.99
CA ASP A 85 13.65 10.25 -0.14
C ASP A 85 12.95 9.81 -1.44
N ASN A 86 12.41 8.59 -1.46
CA ASN A 86 11.57 8.11 -2.56
C ASN A 86 10.11 8.55 -2.42
N HIS A 87 9.72 9.12 -1.29
CA HIS A 87 8.39 9.67 -1.03
C HIS A 87 7.24 8.73 -1.40
N VAL A 88 7.45 7.42 -1.21
CA VAL A 88 6.39 6.43 -1.46
C VAL A 88 5.28 6.61 -0.44
N ALA A 89 4.05 6.76 -0.92
CA ALA A 89 2.86 6.83 -0.08
C ALA A 89 1.79 5.88 -0.62
N ILE A 90 1.20 5.11 0.28
CA ILE A 90 0.04 4.26 0.06
C ILE A 90 -0.95 4.63 1.15
N TRP A 91 -1.98 5.41 0.78
CA TRP A 91 -2.99 5.89 1.72
C TRP A 91 -4.38 5.45 1.29
N VAL A 92 -5.11 4.84 2.21
CA VAL A 92 -6.55 4.60 2.04
C VAL A 92 -7.29 5.77 2.66
N ILE A 93 -8.12 6.42 1.87
CA ILE A 93 -8.85 7.63 2.26
C ILE A 93 -10.34 7.33 2.19
N ARG A 94 -11.07 7.61 3.27
CA ARG A 94 -12.52 7.56 3.30
C ARG A 94 -13.05 8.94 3.68
N ILE A 95 -14.06 9.40 2.97
CA ILE A 95 -14.71 10.70 3.23
C ILE A 95 -16.18 10.48 3.51
N ASP A 96 -16.62 10.87 4.68
CA ASP A 96 -18.00 10.79 5.12
C ASP A 96 -18.92 11.70 4.27
N PRO A 97 -20.23 11.42 4.22
CA PRO A 97 -21.18 12.28 3.51
C PRO A 97 -21.10 13.72 3.99
N GLY A 98 -21.07 14.66 3.04
CA GLY A 98 -20.95 16.10 3.27
C GLY A 98 -19.55 16.60 3.57
N ALA A 99 -18.59 15.73 3.93
CA ALA A 99 -17.26 16.15 4.35
C ALA A 99 -16.36 16.60 3.19
N THR A 100 -15.48 17.53 3.50
CA THR A 100 -14.44 18.08 2.62
C THR A 100 -13.07 17.92 3.28
N TRP A 101 -12.09 17.46 2.51
CA TRP A 101 -10.70 17.31 2.97
C TRP A 101 -9.72 17.62 1.85
N THR A 102 -8.62 18.29 2.18
CA THR A 102 -7.57 18.61 1.21
C THR A 102 -6.45 17.57 1.29
N LEU A 103 -6.27 16.81 0.22
CA LEU A 103 -5.10 15.99 -0.01
C LEU A 103 -3.89 16.92 -0.20
N PRO A 104 -2.89 16.87 0.68
CA PRO A 104 -1.76 17.79 0.62
C PRO A 104 -0.93 17.60 -0.65
N ALA A 105 -0.27 18.64 -1.11
CA ALA A 105 0.71 18.58 -2.18
C ALA A 105 1.86 17.66 -1.80
N GLY A 106 2.49 17.05 -2.80
CA GLY A 106 3.74 16.29 -2.69
C GLY A 106 4.91 17.01 -3.36
N PRO A 107 6.11 16.42 -3.34
CA PRO A 107 7.23 16.91 -4.13
C PRO A 107 6.94 16.86 -5.64
N SER A 108 7.46 17.83 -6.39
CA SER A 108 7.22 17.94 -7.84
C SER A 108 7.75 16.76 -8.66
N PHE A 109 8.70 15.99 -8.12
CA PHE A 109 9.36 14.88 -8.80
C PHE A 109 8.71 13.52 -8.59
N VAL A 110 7.60 13.42 -7.83
CA VAL A 110 6.87 12.17 -7.63
C VAL A 110 5.76 12.01 -8.66
N THR A 111 5.37 10.76 -8.93
CA THR A 111 4.11 10.46 -9.60
C THR A 111 3.02 10.26 -8.55
N ARG A 112 1.80 10.73 -8.82
CA ARG A 112 0.67 10.61 -7.90
C ARG A 112 -0.56 10.14 -8.65
N SER A 113 -1.11 9.00 -8.23
CA SER A 113 -2.36 8.44 -8.75
C SER A 113 -3.37 8.33 -7.63
N LEU A 114 -4.57 8.85 -7.86
CA LEU A 114 -5.69 8.75 -6.92
C LEU A 114 -6.79 7.92 -7.56
N PHE A 115 -7.11 6.80 -6.95
CA PHE A 115 -8.16 5.89 -7.40
C PHE A 115 -9.43 6.14 -6.60
N PHE A 116 -10.47 6.62 -7.24
CA PHE A 116 -11.83 6.65 -6.70
C PHE A 116 -12.51 5.33 -7.02
N TYR A 117 -12.65 4.44 -6.06
CA TYR A 117 -13.10 3.05 -6.28
C TYR A 117 -14.39 2.69 -5.55
N HIS A 118 -14.91 3.56 -4.68
CA HIS A 118 -16.17 3.29 -3.97
C HIS A 118 -16.91 4.60 -3.67
N GLY A 119 -18.23 4.55 -3.79
CA GLY A 119 -19.15 5.64 -3.50
C GLY A 119 -19.80 6.20 -4.75
N PRO A 120 -20.90 6.97 -4.57
CA PRO A 120 -21.73 7.41 -5.68
C PRO A 120 -21.15 8.62 -6.43
N LYS A 121 -20.48 9.53 -5.72
CA LYS A 121 -20.01 10.78 -6.29
C LYS A 121 -18.84 11.38 -5.53
N LEU A 122 -17.85 11.90 -6.24
CA LEU A 122 -16.74 12.68 -5.71
C LEU A 122 -16.67 14.03 -6.42
N GLU A 123 -16.66 15.10 -5.67
CA GLU A 123 -16.25 16.42 -6.17
C GLU A 123 -14.76 16.62 -5.91
N ILE A 124 -14.04 17.04 -6.94
CA ILE A 124 -12.60 17.27 -6.88
C ILE A 124 -12.27 18.63 -7.49
N SER A 125 -11.37 19.38 -6.85
CA SER A 125 -10.84 20.64 -7.39
C SER A 125 -9.39 20.83 -6.96
N SER A 126 -8.66 21.69 -7.67
CA SER A 126 -7.39 22.19 -7.15
C SER A 126 -7.62 23.05 -5.90
N GLU A 127 -6.63 23.13 -5.04
CA GLU A 127 -6.62 24.09 -3.94
C GLU A 127 -6.76 25.51 -4.49
N GLY A 128 -7.80 26.24 -4.06
CA GLY A 128 -8.21 27.53 -4.67
C GLY A 128 -9.43 27.43 -5.58
N GLY A 129 -9.93 26.27 -5.91
CA GLY A 129 -11.29 26.04 -6.44
C GLY A 129 -11.50 26.27 -7.94
N ALA A 130 -10.45 26.55 -8.74
CA ALA A 130 -10.60 26.96 -10.14
C ALA A 130 -11.10 25.84 -11.09
N ASP A 131 -10.80 24.56 -10.79
CA ASP A 131 -10.99 23.42 -11.72
C ASP A 131 -11.90 22.34 -11.12
N LYS A 132 -13.08 22.71 -10.69
CA LYS A 132 -14.02 21.78 -10.08
C LYS A 132 -14.52 20.74 -11.09
N LYS A 133 -14.37 19.45 -10.76
CA LYS A 133 -14.91 18.31 -11.50
C LYS A 133 -15.78 17.46 -10.59
N VAL A 134 -16.76 16.80 -11.17
CA VAL A 134 -17.63 15.84 -10.49
C VAL A 134 -17.44 14.47 -11.14
N LEU A 135 -17.07 13.50 -10.35
CA LEU A 135 -16.89 12.12 -10.75
C LEU A 135 -18.04 11.27 -10.20
N THR A 136 -18.68 10.51 -11.07
CA THR A 136 -19.84 9.66 -10.75
C THR A 136 -19.58 8.18 -11.00
N SER A 137 -18.35 7.82 -11.35
CA SER A 137 -17.92 6.46 -11.61
C SER A 137 -16.50 6.25 -11.09
N HIS A 138 -16.12 5.01 -10.95
CA HIS A 138 -14.76 4.65 -10.56
C HIS A 138 -13.75 5.21 -11.57
N THR A 139 -12.76 5.93 -11.09
CA THR A 139 -11.83 6.71 -11.92
C THR A 139 -10.45 6.70 -11.32
N ASN A 140 -9.45 6.51 -12.19
CA ASN A 140 -8.05 6.77 -11.85
C ASN A 140 -7.70 8.20 -12.29
N LEU A 141 -7.16 8.99 -11.38
CA LEU A 141 -6.76 10.36 -11.57
C LEU A 141 -5.23 10.49 -11.44
N GLN A 142 -4.59 10.99 -12.48
CA GLN A 142 -3.21 11.46 -12.36
C GLN A 142 -3.23 12.88 -11.82
N LEU A 143 -2.59 13.08 -10.68
CA LEU A 143 -2.55 14.37 -9.99
C LEU A 143 -1.27 15.12 -10.34
N VAL A 144 -1.39 16.46 -10.41
CA VAL A 144 -0.20 17.33 -10.43
C VAL A 144 0.47 17.25 -9.07
N PRO A 145 1.75 16.80 -8.98
CA PRO A 145 2.33 16.40 -7.72
C PRO A 145 2.40 17.50 -6.67
N ASP A 146 2.78 18.71 -7.08
CA ASP A 146 3.02 19.88 -6.23
C ASP A 146 1.77 20.72 -5.97
N LYS A 147 0.58 20.18 -6.28
CA LYS A 147 -0.71 20.85 -6.02
C LYS A 147 -1.49 20.09 -4.95
N GLY A 148 -2.06 20.84 -4.01
CA GLY A 148 -3.09 20.36 -3.12
C GLY A 148 -4.40 20.10 -3.89
N VAL A 149 -5.14 19.09 -3.47
CA VAL A 149 -6.36 18.66 -4.12
C VAL A 149 -7.49 18.59 -3.10
N VAL A 150 -8.52 19.39 -3.29
CA VAL A 150 -9.72 19.39 -2.45
C VAL A 150 -10.62 18.24 -2.89
N LEU A 151 -10.94 17.35 -1.96
CA LEU A 151 -11.82 16.21 -2.14
C LEU A 151 -13.08 16.44 -1.30
N ARG A 152 -14.24 16.39 -1.92
CA ARG A 152 -15.52 16.57 -1.25
C ARG A 152 -16.47 15.45 -1.58
N ASN A 153 -17.10 14.89 -0.57
CA ASN A 153 -18.24 14.03 -0.72
C ASN A 153 -19.53 14.86 -0.68
N PRO A 154 -20.17 15.13 -1.82
CA PRO A 154 -21.36 16.00 -1.84
C PRO A 154 -22.64 15.31 -1.38
N GLU A 155 -22.60 14.03 -1.12
CA GLU A 155 -23.77 13.24 -0.75
C GLU A 155 -24.23 13.55 0.69
N HIS A 156 -25.51 13.29 0.92
CA HIS A 156 -26.14 13.35 2.24
C HIS A 156 -26.61 11.96 2.65
N GLY A 157 -26.65 11.68 3.94
CA GLY A 157 -27.11 10.38 4.45
C GLY A 157 -26.15 9.72 5.42
N THR A 158 -26.24 8.39 5.53
CA THR A 158 -25.37 7.63 6.42
C THR A 158 -24.05 7.27 5.75
N VAL A 159 -22.98 7.17 6.53
CA VAL A 159 -21.66 6.74 6.05
C VAL A 159 -21.72 5.38 5.35
N LYS A 160 -22.62 4.50 5.79
CA LYS A 160 -22.74 3.17 5.20
C LYS A 160 -23.18 3.18 3.74
N ASP A 161 -24.04 4.14 3.39
CA ASP A 161 -24.70 4.15 2.08
C ASP A 161 -24.13 5.22 1.14
N ALA A 162 -23.49 6.26 1.69
CA ALA A 162 -23.03 7.43 0.91
C ALA A 162 -21.56 7.83 1.18
N GLY A 163 -20.81 7.06 1.97
CA GLY A 163 -19.38 7.28 2.15
C GLY A 163 -18.60 6.99 0.85
N ILE A 164 -17.56 7.76 0.58
CA ILE A 164 -16.66 7.51 -0.54
C ILE A 164 -15.31 7.01 -0.07
N GLU A 165 -14.64 6.21 -0.92
CA GLU A 165 -13.32 5.69 -0.63
C GLU A 165 -12.37 5.84 -1.82
N LEU A 166 -11.14 6.21 -1.49
CA LEU A 166 -10.08 6.44 -2.46
C LEU A 166 -8.79 5.76 -2.00
N LEU A 167 -7.95 5.42 -2.96
CA LEU A 167 -6.59 4.93 -2.73
C LEU A 167 -5.60 5.89 -3.39
N LEU A 168 -4.71 6.48 -2.60
CA LEU A 168 -3.57 7.24 -3.11
C LEU A 168 -2.36 6.32 -3.24
N LEU A 169 -1.78 6.31 -4.44
CA LEU A 169 -0.47 5.74 -4.72
C LEU A 169 0.46 6.86 -5.16
N GLN A 170 1.57 7.01 -4.48
CA GLN A 170 2.58 8.03 -4.77
C GLN A 170 3.97 7.45 -4.65
N GLY A 171 4.91 7.95 -5.42
CA GLY A 171 6.32 7.63 -5.27
C GLY A 171 7.19 8.30 -6.32
N ARG A 172 8.47 8.42 -5.98
CA ARG A 172 9.51 8.82 -6.94
C ARG A 172 9.70 7.70 -7.96
N PRO A 173 9.70 7.99 -9.27
CA PRO A 173 10.07 7.03 -10.30
C PRO A 173 11.48 6.45 -10.05
N ILE A 174 11.67 5.18 -10.39
CA ILE A 174 12.99 4.52 -10.27
C ILE A 174 13.95 4.99 -11.39
N ASP A 175 13.39 5.47 -12.50
CA ASP A 175 14.12 5.95 -13.69
C ASP A 175 15.08 4.91 -14.30
N GLU A 176 14.68 3.64 -14.26
CA GLU A 176 15.40 2.54 -14.91
C GLU A 176 14.48 1.89 -15.97
N PRO A 177 15.07 1.27 -17.02
CA PRO A 177 14.28 0.51 -17.98
C PRO A 177 13.45 -0.58 -17.30
N VAL A 178 12.23 -0.80 -17.78
CA VAL A 178 11.33 -1.84 -17.26
C VAL A 178 10.93 -2.78 -18.38
N VAL A 179 11.21 -4.06 -18.20
CA VAL A 179 10.73 -5.14 -19.06
C VAL A 179 9.96 -6.11 -18.18
N GLN A 180 8.69 -6.34 -18.54
CA GLN A 180 7.82 -7.26 -17.82
C GLN A 180 7.42 -8.43 -18.72
N HIS A 181 7.42 -9.63 -18.16
CA HIS A 181 6.84 -10.83 -18.81
C HIS A 181 6.31 -11.78 -17.73
N GLY A 182 5.00 -12.05 -17.76
CA GLY A 182 4.33 -12.80 -16.70
C GLY A 182 4.58 -12.13 -15.33
N PRO A 183 5.00 -12.91 -14.32
CA PRO A 183 5.25 -12.37 -12.98
C PRO A 183 6.63 -11.70 -12.84
N PHE A 184 7.47 -11.72 -13.87
CA PHE A 184 8.83 -11.21 -13.79
C PHE A 184 8.92 -9.79 -14.32
N VAL A 185 9.63 -8.94 -13.58
CA VAL A 185 9.94 -7.58 -13.95
C VAL A 185 11.43 -7.34 -13.76
N MET A 186 12.11 -7.07 -14.88
CA MET A 186 13.55 -6.86 -14.95
C MET A 186 13.86 -5.59 -15.74
N ASN A 187 15.14 -5.31 -15.98
CA ASN A 187 15.55 -4.13 -16.72
C ASN A 187 15.78 -4.44 -18.22
N THR A 188 16.03 -5.69 -18.56
CA THR A 188 16.26 -6.14 -19.94
C THR A 188 15.54 -7.43 -20.27
N ARG A 189 15.37 -7.73 -21.56
CA ARG A 189 14.78 -9.00 -22.03
C ARG A 189 15.68 -10.21 -21.71
N ALA A 190 17.00 -10.01 -21.72
CA ALA A 190 17.94 -11.08 -21.36
C ALA A 190 17.72 -11.50 -19.90
N GLU A 191 17.63 -10.54 -18.98
CA GLU A 191 17.34 -10.80 -17.56
C GLU A 191 15.98 -11.49 -17.33
N ILE A 192 14.98 -11.21 -18.17
CA ILE A 192 13.70 -11.95 -18.14
C ILE A 192 13.92 -13.43 -18.47
N MET A 193 14.74 -13.73 -19.50
CA MET A 193 15.05 -15.11 -19.87
C MET A 193 15.79 -15.84 -18.75
N ASP A 194 16.75 -15.18 -18.14
CA ASP A 194 17.51 -15.72 -17.00
C ASP A 194 16.58 -15.98 -15.81
N ALA A 195 15.65 -15.07 -15.51
CA ALA A 195 14.66 -15.25 -14.45
C ALA A 195 13.76 -16.47 -14.70
N PHE A 196 13.33 -16.71 -15.93
CA PHE A 196 12.58 -17.93 -16.29
C PHE A 196 13.38 -19.21 -16.08
N GLN A 197 14.65 -19.22 -16.51
CA GLN A 197 15.53 -20.38 -16.31
C GLN A 197 15.77 -20.64 -14.82
N ASP A 198 15.99 -19.59 -14.04
CA ASP A 198 16.20 -19.69 -12.59
C ASP A 198 14.95 -20.20 -11.88
N TYR A 199 13.78 -19.77 -12.30
CA TYR A 199 12.52 -20.29 -11.77
C TYR A 199 12.33 -21.77 -12.09
N GLN A 200 12.56 -22.19 -13.34
CA GLN A 200 12.48 -23.59 -13.75
C GLN A 200 13.51 -24.47 -13.02
N ALA A 201 14.68 -23.92 -12.74
CA ALA A 201 15.73 -24.60 -11.95
C ALA A 201 15.43 -24.65 -10.45
N GLY A 202 14.33 -24.06 -9.98
CA GLY A 202 13.92 -24.04 -8.57
C GLY A 202 14.73 -23.09 -7.69
N LYS A 203 15.46 -22.12 -8.28
CA LYS A 203 16.29 -21.17 -7.52
C LYS A 203 15.48 -20.16 -6.70
N PHE A 204 14.18 -20.00 -6.98
CA PHE A 204 13.27 -19.16 -6.18
C PHE A 204 12.80 -19.84 -4.88
N GLY A 205 13.32 -21.00 -4.56
CA GLY A 205 12.94 -21.80 -3.42
C GLY A 205 11.84 -22.81 -3.77
N ARG A 206 11.53 -23.65 -2.78
CA ARG A 206 10.48 -24.66 -2.90
C ARG A 206 9.30 -24.30 -2.03
N TRP A 207 8.15 -24.87 -2.36
CA TRP A 207 6.97 -24.78 -1.52
C TRP A 207 7.24 -25.41 -0.14
N PRO A 208 7.17 -24.65 0.98
CA PRO A 208 7.59 -25.14 2.28
C PRO A 208 6.52 -25.96 3.00
N TRP A 209 5.32 -26.00 2.50
CA TRP A 209 4.18 -26.65 3.15
C TRP A 209 3.92 -28.03 2.58
N LYS A 210 3.34 -28.93 3.42
CA LYS A 210 2.96 -30.29 2.99
C LYS A 210 1.78 -30.33 2.02
N SER A 211 0.94 -29.31 2.02
CA SER A 211 -0.24 -29.16 1.16
C SER A 211 -0.06 -28.00 0.21
N ASP A 212 -0.49 -28.15 -1.04
CA ASP A 212 -0.48 -27.09 -2.05
C ASP A 212 -1.51 -25.99 -1.76
N ALA A 213 -2.54 -26.32 -0.96
CA ALA A 213 -3.58 -25.39 -0.52
C ALA A 213 -3.72 -25.43 1.01
N PRO A 214 -2.81 -24.77 1.78
CA PRO A 214 -2.89 -24.78 3.22
C PRO A 214 -4.13 -24.03 3.69
N VAL A 215 -5.13 -24.76 4.17
CA VAL A 215 -6.38 -24.22 4.72
C VAL A 215 -6.37 -24.41 6.23
N HIS A 216 -6.79 -23.38 6.95
CA HIS A 216 -6.86 -23.39 8.41
C HIS A 216 -8.31 -23.28 8.90
N PRO A 217 -8.66 -23.90 10.06
CA PRO A 217 -9.97 -23.73 10.64
C PRO A 217 -10.27 -22.25 10.92
N LYS A 218 -11.50 -21.82 10.63
CA LYS A 218 -11.94 -20.45 10.89
C LYS A 218 -11.75 -20.02 12.36
N THR A 219 -11.80 -20.98 13.27
CA THR A 219 -11.59 -20.78 14.71
C THR A 219 -10.15 -20.39 15.07
N LYS A 220 -9.18 -20.63 14.20
CA LYS A 220 -7.78 -20.22 14.42
C LYS A 220 -7.62 -18.69 14.45
N GLY A 221 -8.52 -17.97 13.78
CA GLY A 221 -8.45 -16.52 13.69
C GLY A 221 -7.32 -16.03 12.75
N ARG A 222 -6.84 -14.79 13.00
CA ARG A 222 -5.79 -14.16 12.19
C ARG A 222 -4.40 -14.52 12.72
N PHE A 223 -3.51 -14.88 11.83
CA PHE A 223 -2.10 -15.16 12.12
C PHE A 223 -1.27 -15.00 10.85
N ALA A 224 0.02 -14.78 10.99
CA ALA A 224 1.01 -14.92 9.92
C ALA A 224 1.89 -16.13 10.22
N ARG A 225 2.23 -16.93 9.18
CA ARG A 225 3.14 -18.05 9.30
C ARG A 225 4.31 -17.84 8.34
N TYR A 226 5.50 -17.88 8.89
CA TYR A 226 6.76 -17.74 8.18
C TYR A 226 7.24 -19.08 7.64
N ALA A 227 8.15 -19.06 6.65
CA ALA A 227 8.69 -20.28 6.03
C ALA A 227 9.44 -21.19 7.02
N ASP A 228 10.00 -20.63 8.08
CA ASP A 228 10.65 -21.35 9.19
C ASP A 228 9.65 -22.01 10.17
N GLY A 229 8.35 -21.84 9.92
CA GLY A 229 7.28 -22.38 10.78
C GLY A 229 6.86 -21.46 11.93
N ARG A 230 7.55 -20.36 12.17
CA ARG A 230 7.19 -19.37 13.19
C ARG A 230 5.83 -18.77 12.87
N GLU A 231 4.98 -18.63 13.88
CA GLU A 231 3.70 -17.95 13.78
C GLU A 231 3.71 -16.62 14.53
N GLU A 232 3.10 -15.61 13.96
CA GLU A 232 2.89 -14.31 14.53
C GLU A 232 1.40 -14.02 14.62
N LEU A 233 0.95 -13.52 15.76
CA LEU A 233 -0.44 -13.12 15.98
C LEU A 233 -0.57 -11.60 15.90
N PRO A 234 -1.76 -11.08 15.55
CA PRO A 234 -1.98 -9.65 15.59
C PRO A 234 -1.75 -9.11 17.00
N PRO A 235 -1.16 -7.91 17.14
CA PRO A 235 -0.95 -7.30 18.45
C PRO A 235 -2.28 -7.06 19.16
N SER A 236 -2.28 -7.14 20.50
CA SER A 236 -3.43 -6.77 21.30
C SER A 236 -3.73 -5.29 21.13
N LYS A 237 -5.01 -4.93 20.96
CA LYS A 237 -5.42 -3.52 20.90
C LYS A 237 -4.98 -2.82 22.20
N GLY A 238 -4.10 -1.82 22.06
CA GLY A 238 -3.59 -1.04 23.20
C GLY A 238 -2.20 -1.40 23.71
N ALA A 239 -1.50 -2.35 23.13
CA ALA A 239 -0.10 -2.61 23.43
C ALA A 239 0.78 -1.51 22.79
N THR A 240 1.30 -0.61 23.61
CA THR A 240 2.35 0.34 23.21
C THR A 240 3.56 -0.45 22.72
N LYS A 241 4.03 -0.19 21.50
CA LYS A 241 5.24 -0.81 20.95
C LYS A 241 6.43 -0.58 21.90
N THR A 242 6.90 -1.63 22.52
CA THR A 242 8.32 -1.69 22.90
C THR A 242 9.10 -1.91 21.60
N THR A 243 10.01 -1.02 21.29
CA THR A 243 10.88 -1.09 20.11
C THR A 243 11.74 -2.34 20.23
N GLU A 244 11.30 -3.43 19.63
CA GLU A 244 12.10 -4.64 19.58
C GLU A 244 12.99 -4.56 18.34
N ALA A 245 14.27 -4.77 18.57
CA ALA A 245 15.36 -4.66 17.62
C ALA A 245 15.12 -5.51 16.37
N ALA A 246 15.67 -5.02 15.26
CA ALA A 246 15.70 -5.66 13.95
C ALA A 246 15.85 -7.18 14.05
N ALA A 247 14.88 -7.90 13.48
CA ALA A 247 14.98 -9.35 13.32
C ALA A 247 16.27 -9.66 12.53
N ALA A 248 17.14 -10.44 13.15
CA ALA A 248 18.34 -10.93 12.52
C ALA A 248 17.99 -11.69 11.22
N PRO A 249 18.83 -11.63 10.19
CA PRO A 249 18.61 -12.39 8.97
C PRO A 249 18.58 -13.88 9.32
N VAL A 250 17.60 -14.61 8.82
CA VAL A 250 17.50 -16.06 8.91
C VAL A 250 18.73 -16.65 8.23
N ALA A 251 19.68 -17.15 9.02
CA ALA A 251 20.82 -17.87 8.51
C ALA A 251 20.33 -19.17 7.85
N ALA A 252 20.40 -19.23 6.54
CA ALA A 252 20.24 -20.45 5.79
C ALA A 252 21.47 -21.32 6.07
N SER A 253 21.33 -22.35 6.92
CA SER A 253 22.33 -23.42 7.04
C SER A 253 22.23 -24.30 5.80
N GLY A 254 23.13 -24.06 4.84
CA GLY A 254 23.24 -24.89 3.64
C GLY A 254 24.38 -24.35 2.79
N SER A 255 25.55 -25.01 2.87
CA SER A 255 26.70 -24.79 2.01
C SER A 255 26.33 -25.01 0.53
N GLY A 256 26.41 -23.93 -0.26
CA GLY A 256 26.25 -24.01 -1.71
C GLY A 256 26.23 -22.62 -2.29
N ALA A 257 27.35 -22.23 -2.93
CA ALA A 257 27.44 -21.02 -3.70
C ALA A 257 26.44 -21.05 -4.86
N GLY A 258 25.41 -20.25 -4.77
CA GLY A 258 24.42 -20.04 -5.83
C GLY A 258 23.82 -18.67 -5.67
N ALA A 259 24.02 -17.82 -6.65
CA ALA A 259 23.41 -16.50 -6.71
C ALA A 259 21.89 -16.64 -6.68
N GLY A 260 21.27 -16.23 -5.58
CA GLY A 260 19.82 -16.22 -5.41
C GLY A 260 19.20 -15.09 -6.22
N ALA A 261 18.38 -15.43 -7.21
CA ALA A 261 17.56 -14.50 -7.93
C ALA A 261 16.35 -14.11 -7.08
N GLY A 262 16.30 -12.89 -6.59
CA GLY A 262 15.12 -12.32 -5.95
C GLY A 262 14.09 -11.90 -6.98
N ALA A 263 12.84 -12.34 -6.83
CA ALA A 263 11.75 -11.84 -7.65
C ALA A 263 11.54 -10.36 -7.33
N GLY A 264 11.74 -9.49 -8.32
CA GLY A 264 11.42 -8.07 -8.23
C GLY A 264 9.90 -7.87 -8.12
N SER A 265 9.44 -7.09 -7.16
CA SER A 265 8.05 -6.67 -7.08
C SER A 265 7.89 -5.31 -7.74
N THR A 266 6.85 -5.13 -8.53
CA THR A 266 6.56 -3.90 -9.30
C THR A 266 5.33 -3.21 -8.77
N ALA A 267 5.32 -1.85 -8.82
CA ALA A 267 4.11 -1.07 -8.62
C ALA A 267 3.43 -0.84 -9.97
N ALA A 268 2.62 -1.75 -10.40
CA ALA A 268 1.64 -1.51 -11.44
C ALA A 268 0.26 -1.66 -10.83
N ALA A 269 -0.41 -0.54 -10.59
CA ALA A 269 -1.81 -0.55 -10.24
C ALA A 269 -2.59 -0.52 -11.55
N GLU A 270 -2.79 -1.65 -12.17
CA GLU A 270 -3.83 -1.83 -13.18
C GLU A 270 -5.12 -2.17 -12.44
N ALA A 271 -5.99 -1.17 -12.30
CA ALA A 271 -7.38 -1.40 -12.00
C ALA A 271 -8.10 -1.64 -13.33
N GLU A 272 -8.16 -2.88 -13.77
CA GLU A 272 -9.22 -3.32 -14.67
C GLU A 272 -10.48 -3.56 -13.84
N LEU A 273 -11.53 -2.86 -14.23
CA LEU A 273 -12.91 -3.09 -13.80
C LEU A 273 -13.47 -4.38 -14.40
#